data_43983f019e93beca1884ee4dbdc40501
#
_entry.id   43983f019e93beca1884ee4dbdc40501
#
_cell.length_a   1.000
_cell.length_b   1.000
_cell.length_c   1.000
_cell.angle_alpha   90.00
_cell.angle_beta   90.00
_cell.angle_gamma   90.00
#
_symmetry.space_group_name_H-M   'P 1'
#
loop_
_entity.id
_entity.type
_entity.pdbx_description
1 polymer ?
#
loop_
_entity_poly.entity_id
_entity_poly.type
_entity_poly.pdbx_seq_one_letter_code
_entity_poly.pdbx_strand_id
1 'polypeptide(L)'
;EEMIVQLNLFLFLVVIICNMLPDIKGMCPFVEDSFSRFPSQSNIYGLCQAGEQELLAATLKGKVVCFRYQDLQKKIRPVAREIQFTYIPVDAEIVSIDAFNKSAPKRGMVVGITFIKDSGDKATPFLNIYCDYEPGSEFNLESIAQSCLNLELQFTPFQLYHTEVHCGDGSSETVFLLSGHDQRIHLYKENASLHQFEEQPVERLFPELQELPSNVLWLNVLSIDQNRRLTAFGCQNGSVGLSLVNQKGPEILQNWRVQHDSPISTVLLFPLKQETFNLLVTSSIEMAVVYRDVEQYGLSRQLCLAESDQCDAVLCALVVDLDFDGQHELLLGTYGQDLLCYKFHQPTGAFEDKLQLLWRRSFKSPLLSLIYLDLDGDGLRELAVLTLKGLHILQVTITELIYYYHYYYFDKKKKNINTNKKKFKNETYKTLSPVLF
;
A
#
# COMPACT_ATOMS: atom_id res chain seq x y z
N GLU A 1 22.53 36.80 10.16
CA GLU A 1 22.98 36.48 11.52
C GLU A 1 21.81 36.15 12.45
N GLU A 2 20.70 36.92 12.49
CA GLU A 2 19.52 36.62 13.32
C GLU A 2 18.88 35.26 13.00
N MET A 3 18.80 34.89 11.74
CA MET A 3 18.23 33.59 11.31
C MET A 3 19.11 32.42 11.77
N ILE A 4 20.43 32.57 11.79
CA ILE A 4 21.38 31.57 12.28
C ILE A 4 21.29 31.44 13.83
N VAL A 5 21.08 32.54 14.52
CA VAL A 5 20.91 32.56 15.98
C VAL A 5 19.56 31.89 16.38
N GLN A 6 18.48 32.20 15.67
CA GLN A 6 17.17 31.53 15.86
C GLN A 6 17.24 30.05 15.56
N LEU A 7 17.92 29.64 14.50
CA LEU A 7 18.12 28.23 14.14
C LEU A 7 18.94 27.49 15.22
N ASN A 8 19.98 28.12 15.75
CA ASN A 8 20.80 27.53 16.82
C ASN A 8 20.04 27.47 18.16
N LEU A 9 19.21 28.45 18.47
CA LEU A 9 18.36 28.44 19.66
C LEU A 9 17.27 27.36 19.58
N PHE A 10 16.67 27.22 18.41
CA PHE A 10 15.71 26.16 18.11
C PHE A 10 16.36 24.76 18.20
N LEU A 11 17.55 24.58 17.62
CA LEU A 11 18.34 23.35 17.72
C LEU A 11 18.74 23.02 19.16
N PHE A 12 19.09 24.03 19.96
CA PHE A 12 19.44 23.86 21.39
C PHE A 12 18.21 23.43 22.21
N LEU A 13 17.05 24.05 21.98
CA LEU A 13 15.77 23.66 22.58
C LEU A 13 15.38 22.22 22.20
N VAL A 14 15.55 21.84 20.95
CA VAL A 14 15.31 20.49 20.44
C VAL A 14 16.18 19.45 21.15
N VAL A 15 17.48 19.75 21.32
CA VAL A 15 18.41 18.85 22.04
C VAL A 15 18.04 18.72 23.52
N ILE A 16 17.59 19.81 24.15
CA ILE A 16 17.12 19.77 25.54
C ILE A 16 15.86 18.95 25.68
N ILE A 17 14.89 19.12 24.76
CA ILE A 17 13.64 18.36 24.75
C ILE A 17 13.93 16.88 24.52
N CYS A 18 14.80 16.52 23.56
CA CYS A 18 15.20 15.12 23.31
C CYS A 18 15.91 14.47 24.51
N ASN A 19 16.70 15.25 25.27
CA ASN A 19 17.37 14.74 26.48
C ASN A 19 16.46 14.70 27.73
N MET A 20 15.35 15.44 27.72
CA MET A 20 14.38 15.46 28.83
C MET A 20 13.23 14.47 28.69
N LEU A 21 13.09 13.81 27.54
CA LEU A 21 12.07 12.78 27.28
C LEU A 21 12.71 11.37 27.35
N PRO A 22 12.80 10.75 28.53
CA PRO A 22 13.15 9.35 28.61
C PRO A 22 11.99 8.53 28.06
N ASP A 23 12.29 7.58 27.17
CA ASP A 23 11.38 6.54 26.68
C ASP A 23 10.20 6.95 25.78
N ILE A 24 10.48 7.56 24.61
CA ILE A 24 9.52 7.61 23.50
C ILE A 24 9.47 6.24 22.76
N LYS A 25 10.34 5.31 23.09
CA LYS A 25 10.27 3.94 22.58
C LYS A 25 8.98 3.28 23.06
N GLY A 26 8.07 3.00 22.10
CA GLY A 26 6.82 2.30 22.36
C GLY A 26 5.55 3.18 22.24
N MET A 27 5.66 4.48 21.96
CA MET A 27 4.51 5.32 21.68
C MET A 27 4.23 5.44 20.19
N CYS A 28 2.94 5.39 19.82
CA CYS A 28 2.50 5.65 18.46
C CYS A 28 2.87 7.08 18.03
N PRO A 29 3.61 7.28 16.91
CA PRO A 29 4.11 8.59 16.49
C PRO A 29 3.05 9.48 15.85
N PHE A 30 1.82 9.02 15.75
CA PHE A 30 0.74 9.70 15.04
C PHE A 30 -0.23 10.38 15.98
N VAL A 31 -0.70 11.57 15.59
CA VAL A 31 -1.89 12.25 16.15
C VAL A 31 -3.02 12.25 15.12
N GLU A 32 -4.26 12.24 15.59
CA GLU A 32 -5.42 12.35 14.71
C GLU A 32 -5.59 13.80 14.27
N ASP A 33 -5.48 14.04 12.95
CA ASP A 33 -5.80 15.33 12.34
C ASP A 33 -7.29 15.46 12.08
N SER A 34 -7.91 14.42 11.51
CA SER A 34 -9.33 14.44 11.21
C SER A 34 -9.97 13.06 11.25
N PHE A 35 -11.26 13.05 11.52
CA PHE A 35 -12.14 11.90 11.39
C PHE A 35 -13.39 12.27 10.59
N SER A 36 -13.61 11.60 9.48
CA SER A 36 -14.78 11.75 8.63
C SER A 36 -15.69 10.52 8.75
N ARG A 37 -16.84 10.72 9.39
CA ARG A 37 -17.84 9.65 9.56
C ARG A 37 -18.60 9.40 8.26
N PHE A 38 -18.79 8.13 7.92
CA PHE A 38 -19.57 7.73 6.76
C PHE A 38 -21.07 7.59 7.08
N PRO A 39 -21.91 7.78 6.06
CA PRO A 39 -23.36 7.58 6.20
C PRO A 39 -23.74 6.10 6.34
N SER A 40 -22.90 5.18 5.87
CA SER A 40 -23.02 3.73 6.03
C SER A 40 -21.68 3.08 6.30
N GLN A 41 -21.63 1.77 6.49
CA GLN A 41 -20.39 1.02 6.70
C GLN A 41 -19.54 0.98 5.44
N SER A 42 -18.24 0.80 5.58
CA SER A 42 -17.32 0.46 4.51
C SER A 42 -16.87 -1.01 4.62
N ASN A 43 -15.96 -1.45 3.75
CA ASN A 43 -15.41 -2.80 3.71
C ASN A 43 -13.90 -2.79 3.45
N ILE A 44 -13.27 -3.96 3.46
CA ILE A 44 -11.80 -4.10 3.31
C ILE A 44 -11.26 -3.67 1.94
N TYR A 45 -12.09 -3.63 0.90
CA TYR A 45 -11.73 -3.21 -0.45
C TYR A 45 -12.25 -1.80 -0.78
N GLY A 46 -12.73 -1.08 0.23
CA GLY A 46 -13.43 0.20 0.07
C GLY A 46 -12.53 1.44 0.06
N LEU A 47 -11.22 1.33 -0.02
CA LEU A 47 -10.30 2.47 0.00
C LEU A 47 -9.25 2.33 -1.09
N CYS A 48 -9.04 3.40 -1.89
CA CYS A 48 -7.96 3.48 -2.84
C CYS A 48 -7.40 4.90 -2.93
N GLN A 49 -6.17 5.02 -3.43
CA GLN A 49 -5.57 6.29 -3.79
C GLN A 49 -6.05 6.71 -5.18
N ALA A 50 -6.41 7.98 -5.33
CA ALA A 50 -6.81 8.58 -6.60
C ALA A 50 -5.91 9.80 -6.90
N GLY A 51 -5.00 9.66 -7.85
CA GLY A 51 -3.99 10.68 -8.09
C GLY A 51 -2.91 10.75 -7.00
N GLU A 52 -2.29 11.92 -6.84
CA GLU A 52 -1.17 12.08 -5.91
C GLU A 52 -1.61 12.42 -4.48
N GLN A 53 -2.69 13.20 -4.34
CA GLN A 53 -3.12 13.80 -3.07
C GLN A 53 -4.60 13.57 -2.76
N GLU A 54 -5.21 12.54 -3.34
CA GLU A 54 -6.62 12.23 -3.16
C GLU A 54 -6.82 10.77 -2.77
N LEU A 55 -7.81 10.55 -1.89
CA LEU A 55 -8.29 9.22 -1.53
C LEU A 55 -9.77 9.07 -1.89
N LEU A 56 -10.13 7.90 -2.39
CA LEU A 56 -11.52 7.50 -2.57
C LEU A 56 -11.88 6.43 -1.55
N ALA A 57 -12.95 6.66 -0.80
CA ALA A 57 -13.52 5.68 0.09
C ALA A 57 -14.95 5.36 -0.31
N ALA A 58 -15.22 4.09 -0.54
CA ALA A 58 -16.54 3.58 -0.90
C ALA A 58 -17.30 3.09 0.33
N THR A 59 -18.62 3.27 0.31
CA THR A 59 -19.53 2.78 1.34
C THR A 59 -20.53 1.77 0.78
N LEU A 60 -21.05 0.91 1.63
CA LEU A 60 -22.00 -0.15 1.23
C LEU A 60 -23.33 0.38 0.65
N LYS A 61 -23.64 1.67 0.75
CA LYS A 61 -24.88 2.25 0.18
C LYS A 61 -24.62 3.11 -1.07
N GLY A 62 -23.81 2.60 -1.98
CA GLY A 62 -23.59 3.20 -3.30
C GLY A 62 -22.90 4.57 -3.30
N LYS A 63 -22.32 5.00 -2.18
CA LYS A 63 -21.70 6.30 -2.06
C LYS A 63 -20.17 6.20 -2.06
N VAL A 64 -19.53 7.10 -2.77
CA VAL A 64 -18.07 7.26 -2.77
C VAL A 64 -17.73 8.64 -2.25
N VAL A 65 -16.81 8.71 -1.30
CA VAL A 65 -16.33 9.95 -0.69
C VAL A 65 -14.89 10.17 -1.10
N CYS A 66 -14.61 11.35 -1.66
CA CYS A 66 -13.27 11.79 -1.97
C CYS A 66 -12.73 12.63 -0.81
N PHE A 67 -11.51 12.33 -0.39
CA PHE A 67 -10.77 13.06 0.63
C PHE A 67 -9.56 13.72 0.01
N ARG A 68 -9.42 15.01 0.27
CA ARG A 68 -8.26 15.82 -0.13
C ARG A 68 -8.08 16.99 0.81
N TYR A 69 -6.87 17.55 0.87
CA TYR A 69 -6.65 18.80 1.55
C TYR A 69 -6.88 19.97 0.61
N GLN A 70 -7.45 21.06 1.12
CA GLN A 70 -7.68 22.28 0.37
C GLN A 70 -7.18 23.49 1.14
N ASP A 71 -6.55 24.45 0.45
CA ASP A 71 -6.23 25.76 1.01
C ASP A 71 -7.52 26.60 1.08
N LEU A 72 -8.04 26.74 2.28
CA LEU A 72 -9.19 27.56 2.60
C LEU A 72 -8.71 28.82 3.33
N GLN A 73 -8.43 29.88 2.57
CA GLN A 73 -8.01 31.18 3.12
C GLN A 73 -6.76 31.11 4.02
N LYS A 74 -5.66 30.56 3.50
CA LYS A 74 -4.37 30.36 4.16
C LYS A 74 -4.33 29.28 5.26
N LYS A 75 -5.31 28.38 5.29
CA LYS A 75 -5.30 27.18 6.12
C LYS A 75 -5.58 25.96 5.28
N ILE A 76 -4.63 25.05 5.23
CA ILE A 76 -4.82 23.74 4.64
C ILE A 76 -5.75 22.94 5.56
N ARG A 77 -6.82 22.39 5.02
CA ARG A 77 -7.80 21.61 5.77
C ARG A 77 -8.26 20.39 5.01
N PRO A 78 -8.47 19.25 5.69
CA PRO A 78 -9.06 18.08 5.09
C PRO A 78 -10.52 18.36 4.70
N VAL A 79 -10.87 17.97 3.47
CA VAL A 79 -12.22 18.10 2.93
C VAL A 79 -12.67 16.72 2.47
N ALA A 80 -13.83 16.29 2.97
CA ALA A 80 -14.50 15.08 2.54
C ALA A 80 -15.71 15.48 1.67
N ARG A 81 -15.72 15.03 0.42
CA ARG A 81 -16.79 15.36 -0.55
C ARG A 81 -17.34 14.07 -1.14
N GLU A 82 -18.67 13.93 -1.11
CA GLU A 82 -19.35 12.87 -1.83
C GLU A 82 -19.27 13.11 -3.34
N ILE A 83 -18.80 12.11 -4.08
CA ILE A 83 -18.79 12.10 -5.54
C ILE A 83 -19.83 11.12 -6.03
N GLN A 84 -20.70 11.60 -6.90
CA GLN A 84 -21.73 10.77 -7.49
C GLN A 84 -21.22 10.17 -8.80
N PHE A 85 -20.94 8.88 -8.74
CA PHE A 85 -20.60 8.07 -9.91
C PHE A 85 -21.91 7.64 -10.61
N THR A 86 -22.00 7.91 -11.92
CA THR A 86 -23.17 7.52 -12.71
C THR A 86 -23.32 6.01 -12.77
N TYR A 87 -24.55 5.53 -12.95
CA TYR A 87 -24.91 4.13 -13.04
C TYR A 87 -24.67 3.29 -11.75
N ILE A 88 -24.38 3.91 -10.62
CA ILE A 88 -24.40 3.24 -9.32
C ILE A 88 -25.69 3.63 -8.61
N PRO A 89 -26.65 2.69 -8.39
CA PRO A 89 -27.86 2.96 -7.62
C PRO A 89 -27.54 3.34 -6.17
N VAL A 90 -28.38 4.18 -5.57
CA VAL A 90 -28.19 4.65 -4.17
C VAL A 90 -28.25 3.50 -3.15
N ASP A 91 -28.98 2.45 -3.49
CA ASP A 91 -29.17 1.23 -2.69
C ASP A 91 -28.19 0.10 -3.08
N ALA A 92 -27.30 0.32 -4.06
CA ALA A 92 -26.29 -0.65 -4.41
C ALA A 92 -25.26 -0.84 -3.30
N GLU A 93 -24.76 -2.05 -3.15
CA GLU A 93 -23.65 -2.37 -2.25
C GLU A 93 -22.34 -2.35 -3.01
N ILE A 94 -21.48 -1.35 -2.75
CA ILE A 94 -20.14 -1.31 -3.36
C ILE A 94 -19.25 -2.34 -2.67
N VAL A 95 -18.67 -3.24 -3.47
CA VAL A 95 -17.79 -4.30 -2.98
C VAL A 95 -16.34 -3.85 -2.99
N SER A 96 -15.84 -3.31 -4.11
CA SER A 96 -14.45 -2.86 -4.21
C SER A 96 -14.31 -1.61 -5.07
N ILE A 97 -13.28 -0.83 -4.78
CA ILE A 97 -12.90 0.35 -5.55
C ILE A 97 -11.39 0.35 -5.73
N ASP A 98 -10.93 0.68 -6.93
CA ASP A 98 -9.52 0.87 -7.22
C ASP A 98 -9.33 1.95 -8.30
N ALA A 99 -8.20 2.66 -8.29
CA ALA A 99 -7.93 3.72 -9.22
C ALA A 99 -6.45 3.79 -9.58
N PHE A 100 -6.15 4.20 -10.80
CA PHE A 100 -4.78 4.41 -11.26
C PHE A 100 -4.68 5.53 -12.30
N ASN A 101 -3.51 6.13 -12.41
CA ASN A 101 -3.18 7.04 -13.49
C ASN A 101 -2.65 6.25 -14.70
N LYS A 102 -3.11 6.60 -15.91
CA LYS A 102 -2.60 5.98 -17.14
C LYS A 102 -1.12 6.28 -17.31
N SER A 103 -0.35 5.26 -17.70
CA SER A 103 1.09 5.39 -17.96
C SER A 103 1.37 6.30 -19.15
N ALA A 104 2.48 7.07 -19.08
CA ALA A 104 2.90 7.93 -20.19
C ALA A 104 3.09 7.12 -21.50
N PRO A 105 2.78 7.69 -22.68
CA PRO A 105 2.39 9.09 -22.94
C PRO A 105 0.89 9.39 -22.72
N LYS A 106 0.08 8.39 -22.42
CA LYS A 106 -1.33 8.56 -22.08
C LYS A 106 -1.45 9.32 -20.76
N ARG A 107 -2.41 10.21 -20.64
CA ARG A 107 -2.74 10.92 -19.42
C ARG A 107 -4.19 10.66 -19.06
N GLY A 108 -4.51 10.74 -17.78
CA GLY A 108 -5.85 10.55 -17.27
C GLY A 108 -5.89 9.52 -16.15
N MET A 109 -6.98 9.53 -15.41
CA MET A 109 -7.24 8.58 -14.35
C MET A 109 -8.28 7.57 -14.81
N VAL A 110 -8.16 6.37 -14.28
CA VAL A 110 -9.16 5.31 -14.41
C VAL A 110 -9.62 4.94 -13.00
N VAL A 111 -10.93 4.88 -12.80
CA VAL A 111 -11.53 4.41 -11.54
C VAL A 111 -12.40 3.21 -11.84
N GLY A 112 -12.12 2.08 -11.20
CA GLY A 112 -12.94 0.87 -11.25
C GLY A 112 -13.75 0.73 -9.97
N ILE A 113 -15.04 0.41 -10.10
CA ILE A 113 -15.94 0.18 -8.96
C ILE A 113 -16.76 -1.06 -9.23
N THR A 114 -16.69 -2.04 -8.33
CA THR A 114 -17.58 -3.19 -8.34
C THR A 114 -18.70 -2.99 -7.34
N PHE A 115 -19.90 -3.37 -7.72
CA PHE A 115 -21.06 -3.26 -6.82
C PHE A 115 -22.11 -4.32 -7.15
N ILE A 116 -22.98 -4.59 -6.17
CA ILE A 116 -24.11 -5.49 -6.30
C ILE A 116 -25.38 -4.65 -6.23
N LYS A 117 -26.22 -4.78 -7.24
CA LYS A 117 -27.55 -4.22 -7.28
C LYS A 117 -28.56 -5.28 -6.85
N ASP A 118 -29.28 -5.03 -5.78
CA ASP A 118 -30.41 -5.87 -5.38
C ASP A 118 -31.70 -5.31 -5.99
N SER A 119 -32.34 -6.13 -6.83
CA SER A 119 -33.63 -5.80 -7.47
C SER A 119 -34.78 -6.51 -6.79
N GLY A 120 -34.56 -7.10 -5.59
CA GLY A 120 -35.54 -7.87 -4.83
C GLY A 120 -35.67 -9.33 -5.28
N ASP A 121 -35.65 -9.59 -6.59
CA ASP A 121 -35.71 -10.95 -7.13
C ASP A 121 -34.33 -11.54 -7.47
N LYS A 122 -33.37 -10.70 -7.78
CA LYS A 122 -32.00 -11.10 -8.16
C LYS A 122 -30.98 -10.03 -7.76
N ALA A 123 -29.97 -10.46 -7.04
CA ALA A 123 -28.75 -9.65 -6.82
C ALA A 123 -27.85 -9.77 -8.05
N THR A 124 -27.57 -8.65 -8.70
CA THR A 124 -26.76 -8.62 -9.93
C THR A 124 -25.48 -7.81 -9.69
N PRO A 125 -24.30 -8.46 -9.85
CA PRO A 125 -23.03 -7.78 -9.70
C PRO A 125 -22.61 -7.05 -10.98
N PHE A 126 -21.93 -5.91 -10.82
CA PHE A 126 -21.43 -5.07 -11.89
C PHE A 126 -19.99 -4.64 -11.64
N LEU A 127 -19.27 -4.39 -12.73
CA LEU A 127 -18.03 -3.62 -12.75
C LEU A 127 -18.25 -2.36 -13.61
N ASN A 128 -18.12 -1.19 -13.01
CA ASN A 128 -18.07 0.06 -13.72
C ASN A 128 -16.62 0.55 -13.83
N ILE A 129 -16.20 0.93 -15.03
CA ILE A 129 -14.89 1.53 -15.29
C ILE A 129 -15.09 2.94 -15.82
N TYR A 130 -14.65 3.92 -15.05
CA TYR A 130 -14.73 5.34 -15.35
C TYR A 130 -13.37 5.84 -15.81
N CYS A 131 -13.31 6.51 -16.95
CA CYS A 131 -12.08 7.10 -17.44
C CYS A 131 -12.35 8.34 -18.29
N ASP A 132 -11.38 9.26 -18.33
CA ASP A 132 -11.39 10.40 -19.22
C ASP A 132 -10.80 9.99 -20.57
N TYR A 133 -11.56 10.21 -21.63
CA TYR A 133 -11.16 9.94 -23.01
C TYR A 133 -10.74 11.19 -23.77
N GLU A 134 -10.91 12.39 -23.20
CA GLU A 134 -10.54 13.65 -23.86
C GLU A 134 -9.07 14.00 -23.57
N PRO A 135 -8.19 14.01 -24.58
CA PRO A 135 -6.80 14.40 -24.40
C PRO A 135 -6.72 15.90 -24.14
N GLY A 136 -6.27 16.29 -22.96
CA GLY A 136 -5.90 17.68 -22.63
C GLY A 136 -6.81 18.42 -21.66
N SER A 137 -7.87 17.81 -21.14
CA SER A 137 -8.64 18.37 -20.03
C SER A 137 -7.84 18.32 -18.73
N GLU A 138 -7.94 19.36 -17.89
CA GLU A 138 -7.48 19.28 -16.52
C GLU A 138 -8.22 18.12 -15.83
N PHE A 139 -7.44 17.33 -15.11
CA PHE A 139 -7.89 16.18 -14.37
C PHE A 139 -9.01 16.55 -13.38
N ASN A 140 -10.23 16.14 -13.66
CA ASN A 140 -11.39 16.39 -12.81
C ASN A 140 -12.15 15.08 -12.54
N LEU A 141 -12.04 14.58 -11.33
CA LEU A 141 -12.70 13.36 -10.89
C LEU A 141 -14.23 13.41 -11.05
N GLU A 142 -14.84 14.58 -10.90
CA GLU A 142 -16.29 14.76 -11.10
C GLU A 142 -16.70 14.57 -12.56
N SER A 143 -15.85 14.98 -13.50
CA SER A 143 -16.06 14.74 -14.93
C SER A 143 -15.92 13.26 -15.26
N ILE A 144 -14.88 12.60 -14.74
CA ILE A 144 -14.65 11.17 -14.91
C ILE A 144 -15.83 10.35 -14.41
N ALA A 145 -16.41 10.72 -13.28
CA ALA A 145 -17.54 10.02 -12.67
C ALA A 145 -18.83 10.03 -13.52
N GLN A 146 -18.92 10.87 -14.57
CA GLN A 146 -20.11 11.00 -15.39
C GLN A 146 -20.20 10.01 -16.56
N SER A 147 -19.09 9.36 -16.92
CA SER A 147 -19.04 8.45 -18.07
C SER A 147 -18.36 7.16 -17.69
N CYS A 148 -19.03 6.04 -17.88
CA CYS A 148 -18.46 4.74 -17.56
C CYS A 148 -18.80 3.67 -18.59
N LEU A 149 -17.92 2.68 -18.66
CA LEU A 149 -18.23 1.35 -19.17
C LEU A 149 -18.90 0.57 -18.04
N ASN A 150 -20.13 0.11 -18.26
CA ASN A 150 -20.89 -0.70 -17.32
C ASN A 150 -20.90 -2.16 -17.78
N LEU A 151 -20.34 -3.06 -16.97
CA LEU A 151 -20.21 -4.49 -17.26
C LEU A 151 -21.00 -5.29 -16.22
N GLU A 152 -21.99 -6.08 -16.65
CA GLU A 152 -22.67 -7.06 -15.79
C GLU A 152 -21.76 -8.27 -15.62
N LEU A 153 -21.50 -8.64 -14.35
CA LEU A 153 -20.68 -9.79 -14.01
C LEU A 153 -21.54 -11.04 -13.79
N GLN A 154 -20.99 -12.21 -14.14
CA GLN A 154 -21.65 -13.50 -13.89
C GLN A 154 -21.17 -14.16 -12.59
N PHE A 155 -20.41 -13.44 -11.78
CA PHE A 155 -19.83 -13.90 -10.51
C PHE A 155 -19.88 -12.78 -9.47
N THR A 156 -19.85 -13.12 -8.18
CA THR A 156 -19.70 -12.14 -7.10
C THR A 156 -18.25 -11.69 -7.02
N PRO A 157 -17.96 -10.40 -7.20
CA PRO A 157 -16.61 -9.88 -7.15
C PRO A 157 -16.08 -9.78 -5.72
N PHE A 158 -14.74 -9.80 -5.58
CA PHE A 158 -14.01 -9.51 -4.35
C PHE A 158 -13.07 -8.34 -4.57
N GLN A 159 -11.76 -8.56 -4.58
CA GLN A 159 -10.77 -7.51 -4.77
C GLN A 159 -10.69 -7.08 -6.22
N LEU A 160 -10.86 -5.79 -6.49
CA LEU A 160 -10.39 -5.13 -7.69
C LEU A 160 -8.99 -4.59 -7.43
N TYR A 161 -8.04 -4.92 -8.31
CA TYR A 161 -6.62 -4.58 -8.14
C TYR A 161 -6.02 -4.20 -9.48
N HIS A 162 -5.27 -3.12 -9.55
CA HIS A 162 -4.53 -2.75 -10.76
C HIS A 162 -3.05 -3.10 -10.65
N THR A 163 -2.43 -3.39 -11.78
CA THR A 163 -0.98 -3.60 -11.87
C THR A 163 -0.48 -3.23 -13.26
N GLU A 164 0.80 -2.83 -13.33
CA GLU A 164 1.46 -2.62 -14.62
C GLU A 164 1.92 -3.95 -15.20
N VAL A 165 1.77 -4.06 -16.52
CA VAL A 165 2.32 -5.17 -17.31
C VAL A 165 3.25 -4.61 -18.38
N HIS A 166 4.41 -5.22 -18.54
CA HIS A 166 5.35 -4.86 -19.59
C HIS A 166 4.98 -5.58 -20.90
N CYS A 167 4.75 -4.80 -21.95
CA CYS A 167 4.50 -5.33 -23.28
C CYS A 167 5.83 -5.66 -23.97
N GLY A 168 5.80 -6.63 -24.90
CA GLY A 168 7.02 -7.09 -25.59
C GLY A 168 7.75 -6.03 -26.42
N ASP A 169 7.10 -4.88 -26.70
CA ASP A 169 7.63 -3.71 -27.39
C ASP A 169 8.37 -2.71 -26.46
N GLY A 170 8.46 -3.02 -25.16
CA GLY A 170 9.07 -2.16 -24.15
C GLY A 170 8.14 -1.10 -23.57
N SER A 171 6.88 -1.04 -23.97
CA SER A 171 5.84 -0.22 -23.32
C SER A 171 5.32 -0.90 -22.06
N SER A 172 4.79 -0.11 -21.13
CA SER A 172 4.02 -0.61 -20.00
C SER A 172 2.56 -0.18 -20.12
N GLU A 173 1.66 -1.07 -19.74
CA GLU A 173 0.23 -0.82 -19.67
C GLU A 173 -0.31 -1.24 -18.31
N THR A 174 -1.32 -0.52 -17.82
CA THR A 174 -1.99 -0.90 -16.58
C THR A 174 -3.26 -1.68 -16.87
N VAL A 175 -3.45 -2.77 -16.13
CA VAL A 175 -4.61 -3.65 -16.23
C VAL A 175 -5.32 -3.75 -14.89
N PHE A 176 -6.63 -4.04 -14.91
CA PHE A 176 -7.33 -4.49 -13.72
C PHE A 176 -7.35 -6.01 -13.64
N LEU A 177 -7.14 -6.51 -12.44
CA LEU A 177 -7.36 -7.88 -12.04
C LEU A 177 -8.52 -7.90 -11.03
N LEU A 178 -9.53 -8.71 -11.29
CA LEU A 178 -10.70 -8.84 -10.43
C LEU A 178 -10.86 -10.28 -9.98
N SER A 179 -10.81 -10.53 -8.69
CA SER A 179 -11.08 -11.84 -8.11
C SER A 179 -12.58 -12.01 -7.83
N GLY A 180 -13.04 -13.25 -7.83
CA GLY A 180 -14.42 -13.57 -7.61
C GLY A 180 -14.65 -14.94 -6.93
N HIS A 181 -15.91 -15.24 -6.63
CA HIS A 181 -16.32 -16.49 -6.00
C HIS A 181 -16.28 -17.72 -6.93
N ASP A 182 -15.98 -17.51 -8.20
CA ASP A 182 -15.85 -18.56 -9.23
C ASP A 182 -14.44 -19.17 -9.32
N GLN A 183 -13.57 -18.86 -8.37
CA GLN A 183 -12.17 -19.32 -8.29
C GLN A 183 -11.32 -18.87 -9.48
N ARG A 184 -11.62 -17.72 -10.08
CA ARG A 184 -10.90 -17.16 -11.21
C ARG A 184 -10.43 -15.75 -10.91
N ILE A 185 -9.43 -15.32 -11.68
CA ILE A 185 -9.06 -13.92 -11.82
C ILE A 185 -9.47 -13.46 -13.21
N HIS A 186 -10.24 -12.38 -13.26
CA HIS A 186 -10.69 -11.75 -14.48
C HIS A 186 -9.79 -10.56 -14.80
N LEU A 187 -9.27 -10.49 -16.01
CA LEU A 187 -8.35 -9.44 -16.44
C LEU A 187 -9.07 -8.50 -17.40
N TYR A 188 -9.07 -7.21 -17.06
CA TYR A 188 -9.62 -6.16 -17.91
C TYR A 188 -8.49 -5.25 -18.38
N LYS A 189 -8.35 -5.12 -19.70
CA LYS A 189 -7.32 -4.33 -20.36
C LYS A 189 -7.95 -3.32 -21.31
N GLU A 190 -7.40 -2.10 -21.39
CA GLU A 190 -7.84 -1.10 -22.35
C GLU A 190 -7.49 -1.52 -23.79
N ASN A 191 -8.49 -1.59 -24.64
CA ASN A 191 -8.31 -1.70 -26.07
C ASN A 191 -7.99 -0.31 -26.65
N ALA A 192 -6.76 -0.10 -27.09
CA ALA A 192 -6.27 1.21 -27.54
C ALA A 192 -7.03 1.75 -28.78
N SER A 193 -7.61 0.89 -29.63
CA SER A 193 -8.35 1.29 -30.82
C SER A 193 -9.79 1.68 -30.51
N LEU A 194 -10.40 1.07 -29.50
CA LEU A 194 -11.80 1.31 -29.10
C LEU A 194 -11.91 2.25 -27.91
N HIS A 195 -10.81 2.54 -27.25
CA HIS A 195 -10.77 3.30 -25.98
C HIS A 195 -11.72 2.75 -24.90
N GLN A 196 -11.84 1.41 -24.85
CA GLN A 196 -12.69 0.71 -23.89
C GLN A 196 -11.93 -0.44 -23.24
N PHE A 197 -12.28 -0.73 -22.00
CA PHE A 197 -11.76 -1.91 -21.31
C PHE A 197 -12.51 -3.17 -21.76
N GLU A 198 -11.77 -4.22 -22.05
CA GLU A 198 -12.29 -5.51 -22.44
C GLU A 198 -11.71 -6.61 -21.55
N GLU A 199 -12.53 -7.59 -21.24
CA GLU A 199 -12.06 -8.79 -20.57
C GLU A 199 -11.18 -9.61 -21.52
N GLN A 200 -10.01 -10.02 -21.01
CA GLN A 200 -9.05 -10.84 -21.75
C GLN A 200 -8.68 -12.09 -20.97
N PRO A 201 -8.29 -13.18 -21.63
CA PRO A 201 -7.79 -14.37 -20.95
C PRO A 201 -6.60 -14.05 -20.07
N VAL A 202 -6.71 -14.35 -18.76
CA VAL A 202 -5.69 -14.01 -17.75
C VAL A 202 -4.37 -14.74 -18.02
N GLU A 203 -4.42 -15.95 -18.54
CA GLU A 203 -3.26 -16.81 -18.80
C GLU A 203 -2.27 -16.21 -19.81
N ARG A 204 -2.70 -15.26 -20.63
CA ARG A 204 -1.81 -14.59 -21.58
C ARG A 204 -0.80 -13.68 -20.93
N LEU A 205 -1.19 -13.01 -19.83
CA LEU A 205 -0.35 -12.06 -19.10
C LEU A 205 0.05 -12.60 -17.74
N PHE A 206 -0.81 -13.41 -17.11
CA PHE A 206 -0.61 -13.99 -15.78
C PHE A 206 -0.88 -15.51 -15.79
N PRO A 207 0.00 -16.31 -16.42
CA PRO A 207 -0.17 -17.76 -16.46
C PRO A 207 -0.20 -18.39 -15.07
N GLU A 208 0.43 -17.76 -14.08
CA GLU A 208 0.44 -18.19 -12.69
C GLU A 208 -0.92 -18.10 -11.98
N LEU A 209 -1.88 -17.36 -12.56
CA LEU A 209 -3.23 -17.18 -12.01
C LEU A 209 -4.29 -18.05 -12.72
N GLN A 210 -3.88 -18.95 -13.60
CA GLN A 210 -4.80 -19.81 -14.36
C GLN A 210 -5.45 -20.89 -13.48
N GLU A 211 -4.66 -21.53 -12.62
CA GLU A 211 -5.14 -22.61 -11.75
C GLU A 211 -5.06 -22.22 -10.27
N LEU A 212 -6.19 -21.82 -9.72
CA LEU A 212 -6.29 -21.35 -8.34
C LEU A 212 -6.88 -22.44 -7.44
N PRO A 213 -6.36 -22.61 -6.22
CA PRO A 213 -6.82 -23.66 -5.30
C PRO A 213 -8.17 -23.34 -4.64
N SER A 214 -8.57 -22.06 -4.62
CA SER A 214 -9.81 -21.57 -4.02
C SER A 214 -10.06 -20.12 -4.46
N ASN A 215 -11.11 -19.50 -3.95
CA ASN A 215 -11.40 -18.10 -4.16
C ASN A 215 -10.28 -17.21 -3.62
N VAL A 216 -9.71 -16.36 -4.46
CA VAL A 216 -8.69 -15.41 -4.06
C VAL A 216 -9.33 -14.22 -3.36
N LEU A 217 -8.93 -13.97 -2.12
CA LEU A 217 -9.38 -12.81 -1.33
C LEU A 217 -8.44 -11.63 -1.45
N TRP A 218 -7.15 -11.88 -1.68
CA TRP A 218 -6.15 -10.83 -1.84
C TRP A 218 -5.08 -11.22 -2.85
N LEU A 219 -4.75 -10.28 -3.74
CA LEU A 219 -3.75 -10.39 -4.78
C LEU A 219 -2.76 -9.24 -4.65
N ASN A 220 -1.48 -9.52 -4.85
CA ASN A 220 -0.44 -8.50 -4.88
C ASN A 220 0.65 -8.86 -5.89
N VAL A 221 1.05 -7.92 -6.72
CA VAL A 221 2.07 -8.06 -7.76
C VAL A 221 3.18 -7.06 -7.52
N LEU A 222 4.43 -7.50 -7.57
CA LEU A 222 5.62 -6.66 -7.41
C LEU A 222 6.59 -6.92 -8.54
N SER A 223 6.89 -5.92 -9.36
CA SER A 223 7.97 -5.99 -10.33
C SER A 223 9.31 -5.91 -9.61
N ILE A 224 10.16 -6.92 -9.82
CA ILE A 224 11.53 -6.97 -9.30
C ILE A 224 12.44 -6.13 -10.18
N ASP A 225 12.34 -6.33 -11.46
CA ASP A 225 13.09 -5.64 -12.49
C ASP A 225 12.24 -5.56 -13.80
N GLN A 226 12.81 -5.04 -14.87
CA GLN A 226 12.12 -4.94 -16.17
C GLN A 226 11.72 -6.29 -16.78
N ASN A 227 12.25 -7.40 -16.28
CA ASN A 227 12.06 -8.72 -16.84
C ASN A 227 11.27 -9.66 -15.93
N ARG A 228 11.26 -9.42 -14.62
CA ARG A 228 10.73 -10.35 -13.63
C ARG A 228 9.78 -9.67 -12.66
N ARG A 229 8.77 -10.40 -12.27
CA ARG A 229 7.83 -10.02 -11.20
C ARG A 229 7.60 -11.16 -10.23
N LEU A 230 7.22 -10.80 -9.02
CA LEU A 230 6.59 -11.70 -8.05
C LEU A 230 5.08 -11.46 -8.06
N THR A 231 4.32 -12.54 -8.09
CA THR A 231 2.86 -12.52 -7.95
C THR A 231 2.49 -13.37 -6.75
N ALA A 232 1.80 -12.76 -5.77
CA ALA A 232 1.32 -13.44 -4.58
C ALA A 232 -0.19 -13.39 -4.49
N PHE A 233 -0.83 -14.47 -4.02
CA PHE A 233 -2.25 -14.48 -3.74
C PHE A 233 -2.57 -15.24 -2.46
N GLY A 234 -3.64 -14.83 -1.79
CA GLY A 234 -4.19 -15.47 -0.61
C GLY A 234 -5.65 -15.86 -0.81
N CYS A 235 -6.00 -17.08 -0.41
CA CYS A 235 -7.28 -17.70 -0.68
C CYS A 235 -8.17 -17.84 0.56
N GLN A 236 -9.45 -18.01 0.31
CA GLN A 236 -10.47 -18.26 1.32
C GLN A 236 -10.24 -19.57 2.11
N ASN A 237 -9.66 -20.58 1.48
CA ASN A 237 -9.34 -21.86 2.12
C ASN A 237 -8.00 -21.84 2.88
N GLY A 238 -7.33 -20.70 3.00
CA GLY A 238 -6.03 -20.57 3.66
C GLY A 238 -4.81 -20.84 2.76
N SER A 239 -5.02 -21.19 1.48
CA SER A 239 -3.90 -21.37 0.55
C SER A 239 -3.25 -20.02 0.21
N VAL A 240 -1.93 -19.98 0.26
CA VAL A 240 -1.11 -18.86 -0.24
C VAL A 240 -0.27 -19.36 -1.39
N GLY A 241 -0.31 -18.66 -2.51
CA GLY A 241 0.54 -18.90 -3.67
C GLY A 241 1.50 -17.75 -3.90
N LEU A 242 2.70 -18.09 -4.35
CA LEU A 242 3.73 -17.14 -4.75
C LEU A 242 4.40 -17.66 -6.02
N SER A 243 4.53 -16.81 -7.01
CA SER A 243 5.17 -17.17 -8.28
C SER A 243 6.19 -16.12 -8.69
N LEU A 244 7.34 -16.57 -9.15
CA LEU A 244 8.33 -15.76 -9.87
C LEU A 244 8.10 -15.95 -11.37
N VAL A 245 7.86 -14.86 -12.09
CA VAL A 245 7.43 -14.88 -13.49
C VAL A 245 8.32 -13.99 -14.35
N ASN A 246 8.70 -14.49 -15.52
CA ASN A 246 9.32 -13.68 -16.57
C ASN A 246 8.25 -12.84 -17.28
N GLN A 247 8.44 -11.51 -17.35
CA GLN A 247 7.45 -10.59 -17.93
C GLN A 247 7.54 -10.44 -19.45
N LYS A 248 8.69 -10.69 -20.07
CA LYS A 248 8.88 -10.50 -21.53
C LYS A 248 8.17 -11.53 -22.41
N GLY A 249 7.94 -12.70 -21.89
CA GLY A 249 7.12 -13.74 -22.49
C GLY A 249 6.58 -14.50 -21.29
N PRO A 250 5.37 -14.18 -20.81
CA PRO A 250 4.91 -14.62 -19.50
C PRO A 250 5.12 -16.11 -19.29
N GLU A 251 6.12 -16.45 -18.47
CA GLU A 251 6.53 -17.81 -18.16
C GLU A 251 6.81 -17.91 -16.66
N ILE A 252 6.26 -18.93 -16.04
CA ILE A 252 6.48 -19.19 -14.61
C ILE A 252 7.89 -19.78 -14.43
N LEU A 253 8.77 -19.03 -13.79
CA LEU A 253 10.13 -19.48 -13.47
C LEU A 253 10.14 -20.36 -12.23
N GLN A 254 9.39 -19.98 -11.21
CA GLN A 254 9.24 -20.71 -9.96
C GLN A 254 7.84 -20.50 -9.39
N ASN A 255 7.34 -21.49 -8.67
CA ASN A 255 6.01 -21.45 -8.05
C ASN A 255 6.08 -22.14 -6.69
N TRP A 256 5.56 -21.48 -5.65
CA TRP A 256 5.51 -21.98 -4.28
C TRP A 256 4.09 -21.89 -3.74
N ARG A 257 3.73 -22.82 -2.91
CA ARG A 257 2.44 -22.83 -2.20
C ARG A 257 2.63 -23.23 -0.76
N VAL A 258 1.85 -22.62 0.13
CA VAL A 258 1.75 -23.00 1.54
C VAL A 258 0.30 -22.95 1.98
N GLN A 259 -0.06 -23.79 2.94
CA GLN A 259 -1.40 -23.87 3.49
C GLN A 259 -1.40 -23.32 4.92
N HIS A 260 -2.27 -22.36 5.18
CA HIS A 260 -2.64 -21.86 6.49
C HIS A 260 -3.97 -22.47 6.93
N ASP A 261 -4.24 -22.46 8.23
CA ASP A 261 -5.45 -23.09 8.80
C ASP A 261 -6.70 -22.19 8.69
N SER A 262 -6.55 -20.93 8.31
CA SER A 262 -7.64 -19.97 8.23
C SER A 262 -7.59 -19.11 6.94
N PRO A 263 -8.72 -18.49 6.53
CA PRO A 263 -8.77 -17.61 5.37
C PRO A 263 -7.71 -16.52 5.41
N ILE A 264 -7.08 -16.28 4.27
CA ILE A 264 -6.06 -15.24 4.13
C ILE A 264 -6.75 -13.88 3.95
N SER A 265 -6.43 -12.92 4.78
CA SER A 265 -6.96 -11.57 4.72
C SER A 265 -6.12 -10.64 3.86
N THR A 266 -4.77 -10.76 3.92
CA THR A 266 -3.87 -9.91 3.14
C THR A 266 -2.60 -10.66 2.77
N VAL A 267 -2.07 -10.40 1.58
CA VAL A 267 -0.72 -10.74 1.16
C VAL A 267 -0.04 -9.48 0.62
N LEU A 268 1.18 -9.17 1.08
CA LEU A 268 1.94 -7.99 0.64
C LEU A 268 3.38 -8.35 0.36
N LEU A 269 3.80 -8.13 -0.88
CA LEU A 269 5.18 -8.23 -1.31
C LEU A 269 5.90 -6.91 -1.04
N PHE A 270 7.08 -6.96 -0.47
CA PHE A 270 7.86 -5.75 -0.20
C PHE A 270 9.37 -6.01 -0.25
N PRO A 271 10.16 -5.03 -0.73
CA PRO A 271 11.60 -5.10 -0.72
C PRO A 271 12.15 -4.80 0.67
N LEU A 272 13.26 -5.42 1.05
CA LEU A 272 14.13 -5.00 2.15
C LEU A 272 15.47 -4.49 1.62
N LYS A 273 16.30 -3.97 2.52
CA LYS A 273 17.71 -3.61 2.21
C LYS A 273 18.42 -4.80 1.54
N GLN A 274 19.25 -4.54 0.54
CA GLN A 274 20.02 -5.52 -0.24
C GLN A 274 19.24 -6.26 -1.34
N GLU A 275 18.18 -5.63 -1.87
CA GLU A 275 17.40 -6.21 -2.98
C GLU A 275 16.77 -7.59 -2.65
N THR A 276 16.51 -7.86 -1.38
CA THR A 276 15.77 -9.05 -0.97
C THR A 276 14.28 -8.73 -0.91
N PHE A 277 13.46 -9.67 -1.37
CA PHE A 277 12.00 -9.52 -1.40
C PHE A 277 11.37 -10.41 -0.35
N ASN A 278 10.33 -9.90 0.30
CA ASN A 278 9.63 -10.61 1.37
C ASN A 278 8.14 -10.59 1.12
N LEU A 279 7.43 -11.52 1.72
CA LEU A 279 5.98 -11.62 1.65
C LEU A 279 5.40 -11.61 3.06
N LEU A 280 4.62 -10.58 3.39
CA LEU A 280 3.78 -10.55 4.59
C LEU A 280 2.46 -11.26 4.27
N VAL A 281 2.07 -12.17 5.12
CA VAL A 281 0.79 -12.90 5.07
C VAL A 281 0.06 -12.72 6.38
N THR A 282 -1.21 -12.32 6.28
CA THR A 282 -2.12 -12.23 7.42
C THR A 282 -3.34 -13.10 7.20
N SER A 283 -3.89 -13.64 8.26
CA SER A 283 -5.05 -14.51 8.23
C SER A 283 -6.05 -14.16 9.32
N SER A 284 -7.20 -14.82 9.32
CA SER A 284 -8.28 -14.49 10.24
C SER A 284 -8.03 -14.93 11.68
N ILE A 285 -7.21 -15.94 11.92
CA ILE A 285 -7.07 -16.54 13.25
C ILE A 285 -5.59 -16.69 13.69
N GLU A 286 -4.69 -16.97 12.73
CA GLU A 286 -3.28 -17.25 13.02
C GLU A 286 -2.47 -15.97 13.18
N MET A 287 -1.31 -16.07 13.82
CA MET A 287 -0.34 -14.98 13.82
C MET A 287 0.05 -14.61 12.39
N ALA A 288 0.18 -13.31 12.13
CA ALA A 288 0.75 -12.82 10.90
C ALA A 288 2.20 -13.33 10.75
N VAL A 289 2.59 -13.62 9.51
CA VAL A 289 3.93 -14.15 9.21
C VAL A 289 4.59 -13.37 8.07
N VAL A 290 5.91 -13.25 8.12
CA VAL A 290 6.73 -12.76 7.01
C VAL A 290 7.58 -13.89 6.49
N TYR A 291 7.40 -14.23 5.23
CA TYR A 291 8.31 -15.10 4.48
C TYR A 291 9.45 -14.25 3.95
N ARG A 292 10.69 -14.64 4.30
CA ARG A 292 11.89 -13.84 4.03
C ARG A 292 12.63 -14.33 2.80
N ASP A 293 13.14 -13.35 2.03
CA ASP A 293 13.97 -13.59 0.84
C ASP A 293 13.33 -14.64 -0.07
N VAL A 294 12.10 -14.32 -0.48
CA VAL A 294 11.22 -15.27 -1.18
C VAL A 294 11.73 -15.62 -2.58
N GLU A 295 12.56 -14.79 -3.20
CA GLU A 295 13.17 -15.12 -4.48
C GLU A 295 14.13 -16.31 -4.35
N GLN A 296 14.86 -16.40 -3.23
CA GLN A 296 15.82 -17.48 -2.99
C GLN A 296 15.21 -18.68 -2.26
N TYR A 297 14.36 -18.45 -1.26
CA TYR A 297 13.87 -19.49 -0.36
C TYR A 297 12.39 -19.81 -0.51
N GLY A 298 11.65 -19.07 -1.38
CA GLY A 298 10.22 -19.24 -1.53
C GLY A 298 9.48 -19.01 -0.20
N LEU A 299 8.58 -19.92 0.13
CA LEU A 299 7.77 -19.86 1.36
C LEU A 299 8.32 -20.76 2.49
N SER A 300 9.64 -21.01 2.54
CA SER A 300 10.25 -21.90 3.55
C SER A 300 10.81 -21.19 4.79
N ARG A 301 11.15 -19.89 4.69
CA ARG A 301 11.73 -19.09 5.79
C ARG A 301 10.71 -18.11 6.32
N GLN A 302 10.08 -18.45 7.44
CA GLN A 302 9.03 -17.63 8.05
C GLN A 302 9.47 -17.01 9.37
N LEU A 303 9.01 -15.78 9.62
CA LEU A 303 9.06 -15.09 10.91
C LEU A 303 7.64 -14.75 11.35
N CYS A 304 7.26 -15.18 12.55
CA CYS A 304 5.95 -14.82 13.11
C CYS A 304 5.99 -13.43 13.75
N LEU A 305 4.91 -12.70 13.60
CA LEU A 305 4.67 -11.43 14.31
C LEU A 305 4.01 -11.77 15.65
N ALA A 306 4.81 -11.83 16.70
CA ALA A 306 4.32 -12.18 18.04
C ALA A 306 3.16 -11.26 18.47
N GLU A 307 2.15 -11.83 19.14
CA GLU A 307 0.97 -11.14 19.67
C GLU A 307 -0.02 -10.62 18.59
N SER A 308 0.22 -10.83 17.31
CA SER A 308 -0.68 -10.36 16.26
C SER A 308 -2.03 -11.10 16.22
N ASP A 309 -2.09 -12.30 16.81
CA ASP A 309 -3.28 -13.13 16.98
C ASP A 309 -4.12 -12.76 18.22
N GLN A 310 -3.61 -11.88 19.10
CA GLN A 310 -4.29 -11.52 20.35
C GLN A 310 -5.31 -10.38 20.20
N CYS A 311 -5.36 -9.75 19.04
CA CYS A 311 -6.17 -8.56 18.78
C CYS A 311 -7.34 -8.84 17.81
N ASP A 312 -7.87 -10.07 17.80
CA ASP A 312 -8.87 -10.54 16.84
C ASP A 312 -8.27 -10.60 15.40
N ALA A 313 -9.12 -10.89 14.40
CA ALA A 313 -8.70 -11.06 13.02
C ALA A 313 -7.92 -9.86 12.47
N VAL A 314 -6.77 -10.09 11.86
CA VAL A 314 -6.05 -9.07 11.09
C VAL A 314 -6.75 -8.91 9.74
N LEU A 315 -7.25 -7.72 9.44
CA LEU A 315 -8.02 -7.45 8.22
C LEU A 315 -7.22 -6.74 7.13
N CYS A 316 -6.25 -5.94 7.52
CA CYS A 316 -5.43 -5.16 6.59
C CYS A 316 -4.01 -5.02 7.10
N ALA A 317 -3.09 -4.78 6.16
CA ALA A 317 -1.69 -4.56 6.47
C ALA A 317 -1.09 -3.51 5.53
N LEU A 318 0.01 -2.89 5.99
CA LEU A 318 0.77 -1.91 5.23
C LEU A 318 2.25 -2.02 5.61
N VAL A 319 3.13 -1.89 4.63
CA VAL A 319 4.59 -1.94 4.84
C VAL A 319 5.19 -0.63 4.35
N VAL A 320 5.73 0.15 5.26
CA VAL A 320 6.24 1.51 4.99
C VAL A 320 7.37 1.87 5.95
N ASP A 321 8.22 2.81 5.57
CA ASP A 321 9.24 3.43 6.41
C ASP A 321 8.61 4.63 7.14
N LEU A 322 8.21 4.43 8.41
CA LEU A 322 7.50 5.43 9.22
C LEU A 322 8.45 6.39 9.94
N ASP A 323 9.60 5.90 10.37
CA ASP A 323 10.59 6.68 11.12
C ASP A 323 11.75 7.16 10.26
N PHE A 324 11.64 7.00 8.93
CA PHE A 324 12.57 7.47 7.91
C PHE A 324 14.02 6.99 8.09
N ASP A 325 14.21 5.85 8.76
CA ASP A 325 15.54 5.25 8.96
C ASP A 325 15.98 4.39 7.76
N GLY A 326 15.10 4.24 6.77
CA GLY A 326 15.25 3.43 5.56
C GLY A 326 15.02 1.95 5.80
N GLN A 327 14.41 1.55 6.92
CA GLN A 327 13.84 0.23 7.15
C GLN A 327 12.33 0.35 7.15
N HIS A 328 11.66 -0.70 6.74
CA HIS A 328 10.21 -0.70 6.73
C HIS A 328 9.66 -1.19 8.06
N GLU A 329 8.64 -0.51 8.56
CA GLU A 329 7.73 -0.98 9.59
C GLU A 329 6.56 -1.71 8.93
N LEU A 330 6.01 -2.68 9.67
CA LEU A 330 4.82 -3.42 9.27
C LEU A 330 3.65 -3.00 10.16
N LEU A 331 2.63 -2.42 9.55
CA LEU A 331 1.38 -2.04 10.21
C LEU A 331 0.33 -3.11 9.98
N LEU A 332 -0.35 -3.54 11.03
CA LEU A 332 -1.47 -4.47 10.98
C LEU A 332 -2.71 -3.82 11.58
N GLY A 333 -3.80 -3.78 10.81
CA GLY A 333 -5.11 -3.33 11.28
C GLY A 333 -6.02 -4.51 11.59
N THR A 334 -6.65 -4.49 12.77
CA THR A 334 -7.41 -5.63 13.28
C THR A 334 -8.92 -5.34 13.39
N TYR A 335 -9.71 -6.41 13.36
CA TYR A 335 -11.13 -6.33 13.68
C TYR A 335 -11.36 -5.95 15.16
N GLY A 336 -10.45 -6.33 16.04
CA GLY A 336 -10.39 -5.92 17.44
C GLY A 336 -10.07 -4.45 17.68
N GLN A 337 -10.08 -3.61 16.64
CA GLN A 337 -9.96 -2.14 16.71
C GLN A 337 -8.55 -1.66 17.03
N ASP A 338 -7.51 -2.47 16.82
CA ASP A 338 -6.14 -2.10 17.10
C ASP A 338 -5.31 -2.00 15.82
N LEU A 339 -4.44 -1.00 15.80
CA LEU A 339 -3.35 -0.84 14.86
C LEU A 339 -2.06 -1.24 15.56
N LEU A 340 -1.40 -2.27 15.06
CA LEU A 340 -0.14 -2.80 15.56
C LEU A 340 1.00 -2.40 14.64
N CYS A 341 2.13 -2.01 15.18
CA CYS A 341 3.33 -1.66 14.41
C CYS A 341 4.50 -2.54 14.81
N TYR A 342 5.09 -3.21 13.83
CA TYR A 342 6.25 -4.08 14.00
C TYR A 342 7.45 -3.56 13.22
N LYS A 343 8.64 -3.81 13.76
CA LYS A 343 9.92 -3.52 13.09
C LYS A 343 10.86 -4.69 13.18
N PHE A 344 11.69 -4.86 12.14
CA PHE A 344 12.79 -5.82 12.16
C PHE A 344 13.84 -5.38 13.18
N HIS A 345 14.17 -6.26 14.09
CA HIS A 345 15.21 -6.04 15.08
C HIS A 345 16.26 -7.16 14.99
N GLN A 346 17.52 -6.78 14.88
CA GLN A 346 18.64 -7.69 14.91
C GLN A 346 19.27 -7.64 16.31
N PRO A 347 19.01 -8.64 17.19
CA PRO A 347 19.59 -8.66 18.52
C PRO A 347 21.11 -8.75 18.42
N THR A 348 21.84 -7.97 19.21
CA THR A 348 23.29 -8.04 19.30
C THR A 348 23.74 -9.46 19.71
N GLY A 349 24.41 -10.16 18.78
CA GLY A 349 24.90 -11.52 19.00
C GLY A 349 23.95 -12.67 18.60
N ALA A 350 22.78 -12.37 18.06
CA ALA A 350 21.89 -13.37 17.47
C ALA A 350 22.10 -13.50 15.96
N PHE A 351 22.00 -14.73 15.45
CA PHE A 351 22.11 -15.00 14.00
C PHE A 351 20.78 -14.78 13.25
N GLU A 352 19.66 -14.55 13.98
CA GLU A 352 18.34 -14.42 13.40
C GLU A 352 17.73 -13.06 13.73
N ASP A 353 17.15 -12.42 12.71
CA ASP A 353 16.31 -11.24 12.86
C ASP A 353 15.00 -11.64 13.55
N LYS A 354 14.45 -10.73 14.35
CA LYS A 354 13.13 -10.87 14.97
C LYS A 354 12.25 -9.68 14.57
N LEU A 355 10.96 -9.92 14.49
CA LEU A 355 9.95 -8.88 14.39
C LEU A 355 9.47 -8.51 15.79
N GLN A 356 9.67 -7.25 16.18
CA GLN A 356 9.29 -6.73 17.48
C GLN A 356 8.11 -5.81 17.35
N LEU A 357 7.08 -5.98 18.19
CA LEU A 357 6.01 -5.02 18.35
C LEU A 357 6.59 -3.73 18.94
N LEU A 358 6.50 -2.63 18.19
CA LEU A 358 6.96 -1.32 18.62
C LEU A 358 5.91 -0.60 19.44
N TRP A 359 4.70 -0.53 18.93
CA TRP A 359 3.57 0.16 19.55
C TRP A 359 2.24 -0.39 19.07
N ARG A 360 1.21 -0.08 19.84
CA ARG A 360 -0.19 -0.38 19.58
C ARG A 360 -1.03 0.87 19.76
N ARG A 361 -2.01 1.08 18.88
CA ARG A 361 -2.99 2.15 18.96
C ARG A 361 -4.39 1.61 18.79
N SER A 362 -5.28 1.91 19.74
CA SER A 362 -6.69 1.47 19.68
C SER A 362 -7.56 2.54 19.02
N PHE A 363 -8.56 2.07 18.29
CA PHE A 363 -9.60 2.87 17.67
C PHE A 363 -10.97 2.52 18.26
N LYS A 364 -12.02 3.20 17.80
CA LYS A 364 -13.40 2.96 18.27
C LYS A 364 -14.20 2.05 17.33
N SER A 365 -13.54 1.49 16.30
CA SER A 365 -14.20 0.72 15.25
C SER A 365 -13.17 -0.19 14.56
N PRO A 366 -13.56 -1.37 14.04
CA PRO A 366 -12.67 -2.25 13.29
C PRO A 366 -11.93 -1.54 12.16
N LEU A 367 -10.66 -1.88 11.97
CA LEU A 367 -9.80 -1.33 10.92
C LEU A 367 -9.93 -2.20 9.67
N LEU A 368 -10.17 -1.57 8.53
CA LEU A 368 -10.48 -2.25 7.28
C LEU A 368 -9.42 -2.09 6.20
N SER A 369 -8.79 -0.91 6.13
CA SER A 369 -7.76 -0.62 5.14
C SER A 369 -6.82 0.49 5.62
N LEU A 370 -5.60 0.50 5.11
CA LEU A 370 -4.53 1.44 5.46
C LEU A 370 -3.88 1.97 4.18
N ILE A 371 -3.70 3.28 4.08
CA ILE A 371 -2.92 3.93 3.01
C ILE A 371 -2.00 4.99 3.64
N TYR A 372 -0.78 5.12 3.14
CA TYR A 372 0.21 6.08 3.61
C TYR A 372 0.70 6.94 2.44
N LEU A 373 0.28 8.21 2.41
CA LEU A 373 0.56 9.13 1.32
C LEU A 373 0.61 10.57 1.80
N ASP A 374 1.28 11.44 1.03
CA ASP A 374 1.33 12.90 1.25
C ASP A 374 0.03 13.52 0.73
N LEU A 375 -0.94 13.76 1.61
CA LEU A 375 -2.26 14.30 1.27
C LEU A 375 -2.29 15.82 1.21
N ASP A 376 -1.51 16.49 2.03
CA ASP A 376 -1.52 17.96 2.11
C ASP A 376 -0.41 18.63 1.28
N GLY A 377 0.52 17.83 0.72
CA GLY A 377 1.57 18.29 -0.18
C GLY A 377 2.75 18.94 0.52
N ASP A 378 2.94 18.68 1.80
CA ASP A 378 4.04 19.24 2.60
C ASP A 378 5.33 18.40 2.53
N GLY A 379 5.27 17.22 1.88
CA GLY A 379 6.36 16.26 1.72
C GLY A 379 6.45 15.23 2.84
N LEU A 380 5.60 15.30 3.84
CA LEU A 380 5.38 14.25 4.84
C LEU A 380 4.14 13.46 4.46
N ARG A 381 4.08 12.23 4.91
CA ARG A 381 2.95 11.38 4.56
C ARG A 381 2.03 11.20 5.75
N GLU A 382 0.73 11.29 5.49
CA GLU A 382 -0.32 10.97 6.42
C GLU A 382 -0.65 9.48 6.35
N LEU A 383 -1.04 8.92 7.50
CA LEU A 383 -1.61 7.59 7.58
C LEU A 383 -3.13 7.68 7.57
N ALA A 384 -3.74 7.25 6.48
CA ALA A 384 -5.18 7.09 6.34
C ALA A 384 -5.59 5.72 6.86
N VAL A 385 -6.47 5.69 7.84
CA VAL A 385 -7.01 4.47 8.46
C VAL A 385 -8.50 4.39 8.20
N LEU A 386 -8.88 3.52 7.26
CA LEU A 386 -10.28 3.22 7.03
C LEU A 386 -10.80 2.32 8.13
N THR A 387 -11.86 2.74 8.78
CA THR A 387 -12.59 1.95 9.77
C THR A 387 -14.01 1.66 9.30
N LEU A 388 -14.70 0.74 9.97
CA LEU A 388 -16.08 0.39 9.64
C LEU A 388 -17.03 1.60 9.62
N LYS A 389 -16.72 2.66 10.38
CA LYS A 389 -17.58 3.85 10.57
C LYS A 389 -17.10 5.10 9.85
N GLY A 390 -15.90 5.12 9.31
CA GLY A 390 -15.33 6.30 8.66
C GLY A 390 -13.84 6.24 8.47
N LEU A 391 -13.29 7.34 7.98
CA LEU A 391 -11.88 7.49 7.69
C LEU A 391 -11.21 8.42 8.71
N HIS A 392 -10.14 7.93 9.33
CA HIS A 392 -9.21 8.70 10.15
C HIS A 392 -8.01 9.11 9.31
N ILE A 393 -7.60 10.36 9.40
CA ILE A 393 -6.33 10.84 8.88
C ILE A 393 -5.43 11.17 10.05
N LEU A 394 -4.26 10.54 10.07
CA LEU A 394 -3.28 10.66 11.15
C LEU A 394 -2.03 11.32 10.60
N GLN A 395 -1.54 12.35 11.29
CA GLN A 395 -0.28 13.04 10.99
C GLN A 395 0.82 12.64 11.95
N VAL A 396 2.07 12.70 11.49
CA VAL A 396 3.25 12.46 12.33
C VAL A 396 3.39 13.58 13.37
N THR A 397 3.73 13.25 14.62
CA THR A 397 3.91 14.25 15.68
C THR A 397 5.16 15.09 15.46
N ILE A 398 5.14 16.36 15.94
CA ILE A 398 6.29 17.26 15.88
C ILE A 398 7.55 16.63 16.51
N THR A 399 7.39 15.79 17.52
CA THR A 399 8.49 15.10 18.20
C THR A 399 9.23 14.14 17.24
N GLU A 400 8.51 13.39 16.40
CA GLU A 400 9.10 12.50 15.39
C GLU A 400 9.73 13.31 14.25
N LEU A 401 9.12 14.42 13.84
CA LEU A 401 9.72 15.34 12.87
C LEU A 401 11.07 15.88 13.36
N ILE A 402 11.19 16.21 14.65
CA ILE A 402 12.43 16.66 15.26
C ILE A 402 13.49 15.54 15.24
N TYR A 403 13.11 14.30 15.54
CA TYR A 403 13.99 13.13 15.42
C TYR A 403 14.48 12.93 13.99
N TYR A 404 13.58 13.03 13.02
CA TYR A 404 13.90 12.93 11.59
C TYR A 404 14.90 13.99 11.14
N TYR A 405 14.66 15.28 11.48
CA TYR A 405 15.59 16.36 11.16
C TYR A 405 16.96 16.15 11.81
N HIS A 406 17.01 15.71 13.06
CA HIS A 406 18.26 15.44 13.76
C HIS A 406 19.04 14.29 13.12
N TYR A 407 18.37 13.17 12.82
CA TYR A 407 18.99 12.00 12.19
C TYR A 407 19.47 12.32 10.76
N TYR A 408 18.61 12.93 9.95
CA TYR A 408 18.91 13.19 8.54
C TYR A 408 20.01 14.25 8.38
N TYR A 409 19.99 15.34 9.14
CA TYR A 409 20.96 16.41 9.01
C TYR A 409 22.26 16.18 9.79
N PHE A 410 22.25 15.52 10.93
CA PHE A 410 23.44 15.36 11.75
C PHE A 410 24.12 13.99 11.60
N ASP A 411 23.39 12.88 11.59
CA ASP A 411 24.02 11.56 11.52
C ASP A 411 24.38 11.16 10.09
N LYS A 412 23.56 11.48 9.11
CA LYS A 412 23.89 11.20 7.69
C LYS A 412 25.03 12.10 7.21
N LYS A 413 25.10 13.36 7.66
CA LYS A 413 26.23 14.25 7.41
C LYS A 413 27.52 13.79 8.10
N LYS A 414 27.44 13.25 9.33
CA LYS A 414 28.61 12.63 10.02
C LYS A 414 29.10 11.39 9.30
N LYS A 415 28.19 10.52 8.81
CA LYS A 415 28.58 9.33 8.03
C LYS A 415 29.23 9.71 6.69
N ASN A 416 28.73 10.72 5.98
CA ASN A 416 29.32 11.20 4.74
C ASN A 416 30.69 11.89 4.96
N ILE A 417 30.88 12.62 6.06
CA ILE A 417 32.16 13.23 6.42
C ILE A 417 33.17 12.13 6.79
N ASN A 418 32.76 11.08 7.49
CA ASN A 418 33.65 9.97 7.84
C ASN A 418 33.98 9.07 6.66
N THR A 419 33.07 8.86 5.70
CA THR A 419 33.37 8.16 4.44
C THR A 419 34.30 8.97 3.54
N ASN A 420 34.13 10.29 3.47
CA ASN A 420 35.05 11.16 2.74
C ASN A 420 36.42 11.25 3.42
N LYS A 421 36.49 11.28 4.76
CA LYS A 421 37.77 11.22 5.50
C LYS A 421 38.47 9.86 5.33
N LYS A 422 37.74 8.74 5.26
CA LYS A 422 38.32 7.41 4.94
C LYS A 422 38.79 7.34 3.47
N LYS A 423 38.06 7.94 2.53
CA LYS A 423 38.49 8.02 1.12
C LYS A 423 39.75 8.88 0.96
N PHE A 424 39.76 10.04 1.60
CA PHE A 424 40.97 10.91 1.62
C PHE A 424 42.20 10.23 2.27
N LYS A 425 42.01 9.51 3.41
CA LYS A 425 43.13 8.74 4.00
C LYS A 425 43.60 7.62 3.09
N ASN A 426 42.72 6.90 2.41
CA ASN A 426 43.10 5.83 1.51
C ASN A 426 43.78 6.33 0.22
N GLU A 427 43.44 7.53 -0.25
CA GLU A 427 44.12 8.16 -1.38
C GLU A 427 45.49 8.72 -0.98
N THR A 428 45.67 9.27 0.22
CA THR A 428 46.95 9.76 0.74
C THR A 428 47.93 8.61 1.02
N TYR A 429 47.46 7.42 1.41
CA TYR A 429 48.28 6.23 1.56
C TYR A 429 48.68 5.58 0.22
N LYS A 430 47.96 5.83 -0.87
CA LYS A 430 48.34 5.34 -2.21
C LYS A 430 49.32 6.23 -2.94
N THR A 431 49.51 7.50 -2.51
CA THR A 431 50.41 8.46 -3.10
C THR A 431 51.76 8.58 -2.37
N LEU A 432 51.95 7.87 -1.25
CA LEU A 432 53.17 7.94 -0.42
C LEU A 432 53.98 6.63 -0.38
N SER A 433 53.92 5.84 -1.44
CA SER A 433 54.87 4.75 -1.64
C SER A 433 55.02 4.55 -3.16
N PRO A 434 56.15 4.88 -3.82
CA PRO A 434 57.48 4.41 -3.48
C PRO A 434 58.59 5.47 -3.65
N VAL A 435 59.22 5.87 -2.59
CA VAL A 435 60.65 6.30 -2.64
C VAL A 435 61.26 5.88 -1.30
N LEU A 436 61.91 4.74 -1.30
CA LEU A 436 63.01 4.31 -0.46
C LEU A 436 63.11 2.77 -0.49
N PHE A 437 63.84 2.31 -1.41
CA PHE A 437 64.89 1.31 -1.52
C PHE A 437 65.03 0.87 -2.94
#